data_a5829bcc421cf67c3811ca54a2fe66ff
#
_entry.id   a5829bcc421cf67c3811ca54a2fe66ff
#
_cell.length_a   1.000
_cell.length_b   1.000
_cell.length_c   1.000
_cell.angle_alpha   90.00
_cell.angle_beta   90.00
_cell.angle_gamma   90.00
#
_symmetry.space_group_name_H-M   'P 1'
#
loop_
_entity.id
_entity.type
_entity.pdbx_description
1 polymer ?
#
loop_
_entity_poly.entity_id
_entity_poly.type
_entity_poly.pdbx_seq_one_letter_code
_entity_poly.pdbx_strand_id
1 'polypeptide(L)'
;MKRNKPVLTGPLVYTVTALIVLTAFTFVRMPEQEDLKSKYSYKDFESAKKCRSCHPGIYEQWKQAMMSQAYTHHWDEIEYFDLAVRHSEAKPEIKDVVDGCNGCHTPIAWMSEKKFPPPRPSENSMANESVSCEACHLVQSAQTDPAYNFSYLIKPGMTKYAVRDPAV
;
A
#
# COMPACT_ATOMS: atom_id res chain seq x y z
N MET A 1 -30.68 56.89 -34.67
CA MET A 1 -30.93 55.43 -34.81
C MET A 1 -30.19 54.69 -33.72
N LYS A 2 -30.86 54.24 -32.64
CA LYS A 2 -30.22 53.39 -31.58
C LYS A 2 -30.37 51.93 -32.01
N ARG A 3 -29.22 51.26 -32.25
CA ARG A 3 -29.18 49.83 -32.49
C ARG A 3 -29.41 49.09 -31.17
N ASN A 4 -30.54 48.48 -31.01
CA ASN A 4 -30.78 47.50 -29.94
C ASN A 4 -29.95 46.24 -30.25
N LYS A 5 -28.97 45.95 -29.40
CA LYS A 5 -28.28 44.67 -29.44
C LYS A 5 -29.19 43.59 -28.84
N PRO A 6 -29.40 42.45 -29.49
CA PRO A 6 -30.18 41.37 -28.90
C PRO A 6 -29.45 40.85 -27.65
N VAL A 7 -30.13 40.92 -26.51
CA VAL A 7 -29.70 40.23 -25.28
C VAL A 7 -30.06 38.75 -25.47
N LEU A 8 -29.05 37.93 -25.63
CA LEU A 8 -29.22 36.47 -25.63
C LEU A 8 -29.56 36.00 -24.20
N THR A 9 -30.82 36.20 -23.81
CA THR A 9 -31.38 35.62 -22.58
C THR A 9 -32.45 34.64 -23.00
N GLY A 10 -32.05 33.41 -23.22
CA GLY A 10 -32.99 32.39 -23.63
C GLY A 10 -32.45 30.97 -23.26
N PRO A 11 -33.24 29.95 -23.44
CA PRO A 11 -32.89 28.56 -23.10
C PRO A 11 -31.55 28.08 -23.67
N LEU A 12 -31.08 28.74 -24.75
CA LEU A 12 -29.80 28.42 -25.37
C LEU A 12 -28.58 28.68 -24.44
N VAL A 13 -28.64 29.72 -23.59
CA VAL A 13 -27.55 30.04 -22.64
C VAL A 13 -27.52 28.99 -21.54
N TYR A 14 -28.65 28.55 -21.04
CA TYR A 14 -28.72 27.51 -20.01
C TYR A 14 -28.30 26.14 -20.54
N THR A 15 -28.61 25.80 -21.78
CA THR A 15 -28.17 24.54 -22.40
C THR A 15 -26.66 24.52 -22.64
N VAL A 16 -26.06 25.64 -23.08
CA VAL A 16 -24.61 25.73 -23.29
C VAL A 16 -23.84 25.66 -21.95
N THR A 17 -24.32 26.39 -20.92
CA THR A 17 -23.72 26.32 -19.59
C THR A 17 -23.86 24.93 -18.96
N ALA A 18 -25.01 24.27 -19.08
CA ALA A 18 -25.22 22.91 -18.61
C ALA A 18 -24.28 21.90 -19.32
N LEU A 19 -24.09 22.06 -20.64
CA LEU A 19 -23.14 21.20 -21.39
C LEU A 19 -21.69 21.42 -20.94
N ILE A 20 -21.27 22.66 -20.71
CA ILE A 20 -19.91 22.99 -20.26
C ILE A 20 -19.68 22.43 -18.84
N VAL A 21 -20.65 22.51 -17.95
CA VAL A 21 -20.56 21.95 -16.61
C VAL A 21 -20.52 20.42 -16.67
N LEU A 22 -21.32 19.78 -17.52
CA LEU A 22 -21.29 18.32 -17.69
C LEU A 22 -19.95 17.84 -18.27
N THR A 23 -19.41 18.55 -19.26
CA THR A 23 -18.10 18.18 -19.84
C THR A 23 -16.94 18.46 -18.89
N ALA A 24 -17.02 19.50 -18.04
CA ALA A 24 -16.03 19.75 -17.01
C ALA A 24 -16.03 18.64 -15.93
N PHE A 25 -17.19 18.10 -15.59
CA PHE A 25 -17.29 16.99 -14.63
C PHE A 25 -16.72 15.68 -15.16
N THR A 26 -16.73 15.44 -16.47
CA THR A 26 -16.16 14.23 -17.05
C THR A 26 -14.64 14.29 -17.20
N PHE A 27 -14.02 15.46 -17.04
CA PHE A 27 -12.56 15.64 -17.13
C PHE A 27 -11.81 15.67 -15.80
N VAL A 28 -12.50 15.64 -14.66
CA VAL A 28 -11.85 15.32 -13.38
C VAL A 28 -11.60 13.80 -13.36
N ARG A 29 -10.61 13.36 -14.13
CA ARG A 29 -10.02 12.05 -13.91
C ARG A 29 -9.48 12.05 -12.49
N MET A 30 -10.14 11.34 -11.60
CA MET A 30 -9.48 10.91 -10.36
C MET A 30 -8.14 10.30 -10.78
N PRO A 31 -7.02 10.67 -10.14
CA PRO A 31 -5.77 9.99 -10.41
C PRO A 31 -6.04 8.50 -10.20
N GLU A 32 -5.83 7.72 -11.26
CA GLU A 32 -5.95 6.26 -11.21
C GLU A 32 -5.04 5.81 -10.09
N GLN A 33 -5.63 5.19 -9.06
CA GLN A 33 -4.87 4.68 -7.93
C GLN A 33 -3.92 3.63 -8.49
N GLU A 34 -2.64 3.96 -8.52
CA GLU A 34 -1.62 3.08 -9.06
C GLU A 34 -1.63 1.79 -8.22
N ASP A 35 -2.10 0.70 -8.79
CA ASP A 35 -1.99 -0.61 -8.17
C ASP A 35 -0.52 -1.01 -8.16
N LEU A 36 0.11 -0.85 -7.00
CA LEU A 36 1.52 -1.15 -6.80
C LEU A 36 1.76 -2.61 -6.41
N LYS A 37 0.68 -3.34 -6.10
CA LYS A 37 0.79 -4.75 -5.79
C LYS A 37 1.35 -5.48 -7.02
N SER A 38 2.47 -6.18 -6.81
CA SER A 38 3.21 -6.91 -7.85
C SER A 38 3.90 -6.08 -8.95
N LYS A 39 3.97 -4.77 -8.82
CA LYS A 39 4.78 -3.93 -9.70
C LYS A 39 6.28 -4.17 -9.50
N TYR A 40 6.66 -4.42 -8.26
CA TYR A 40 8.05 -4.70 -7.86
C TYR A 40 8.18 -6.15 -7.42
N SER A 41 9.36 -6.71 -7.61
CA SER A 41 9.73 -8.01 -7.05
C SER A 41 10.34 -7.82 -5.67
N TYR A 42 10.23 -8.80 -4.79
CA TYR A 42 10.88 -8.74 -3.47
C TYR A 42 12.38 -8.46 -3.55
N LYS A 43 13.07 -8.96 -4.58
CA LYS A 43 14.51 -8.71 -4.80
C LYS A 43 14.85 -7.24 -5.10
N ASP A 44 13.86 -6.40 -5.41
CA ASP A 44 14.06 -4.97 -5.63
C ASP A 44 14.19 -4.22 -4.29
N PHE A 45 13.89 -4.90 -3.18
CA PHE A 45 14.01 -4.41 -1.82
C PHE A 45 15.25 -4.98 -1.14
N GLU A 46 15.79 -4.23 -0.20
CA GLU A 46 16.96 -4.65 0.58
C GLU A 46 16.54 -5.44 1.83
N SER A 47 17.19 -6.57 2.05
CA SER A 47 17.00 -7.32 3.28
C SER A 47 17.44 -6.50 4.51
N ALA A 48 16.74 -6.65 5.62
CA ALA A 48 17.12 -6.06 6.90
C ALA A 48 18.57 -6.41 7.31
N LYS A 49 19.09 -7.58 6.89
CA LYS A 49 20.49 -7.97 7.11
C LYS A 49 21.51 -7.02 6.47
N LYS A 50 21.15 -6.37 5.35
CA LYS A 50 22.01 -5.39 4.70
C LYS A 50 22.14 -4.13 5.55
N CYS A 51 21.05 -3.69 6.18
CA CYS A 51 21.03 -2.52 7.06
C CYS A 51 21.93 -2.71 8.29
N ARG A 52 22.10 -3.96 8.76
CA ARG A 52 22.97 -4.31 9.90
C ARG A 52 24.41 -3.83 9.73
N SER A 53 24.91 -3.78 8.51
CA SER A 53 26.32 -3.40 8.27
C SER A 53 26.64 -1.97 8.75
N CYS A 54 25.67 -1.06 8.66
CA CYS A 54 25.81 0.33 9.10
C CYS A 54 25.04 0.63 10.39
N HIS A 55 23.97 -0.13 10.68
CA HIS A 55 23.06 0.09 11.81
C HIS A 55 22.95 -1.15 12.72
N PRO A 56 24.08 -1.69 13.26
CA PRO A 56 24.03 -2.95 14.00
C PRO A 56 23.16 -2.91 15.25
N GLY A 57 23.20 -1.82 16.00
CA GLY A 57 22.39 -1.65 17.21
C GLY A 57 20.90 -1.61 16.93
N ILE A 58 20.47 -0.88 15.88
CA ILE A 58 19.07 -0.79 15.47
C ILE A 58 18.60 -2.15 14.93
N TYR A 59 19.45 -2.83 14.17
CA TYR A 59 19.14 -4.17 13.68
C TYR A 59 18.87 -5.17 14.80
N GLU A 60 19.70 -5.18 15.85
CA GLU A 60 19.52 -6.10 16.99
C GLU A 60 18.26 -5.76 17.80
N GLN A 61 17.89 -4.47 17.90
CA GLN A 61 16.60 -4.06 18.50
C GLN A 61 15.41 -4.52 17.66
N TRP A 62 15.45 -4.28 16.35
CA TRP A 62 14.41 -4.74 15.43
C TRP A 62 14.26 -6.26 15.47
N LYS A 63 15.36 -6.99 15.46
CA LYS A 63 15.36 -8.46 15.49
C LYS A 63 14.66 -9.05 16.72
N GLN A 64 14.64 -8.32 17.83
CA GLN A 64 13.95 -8.71 19.06
C GLN A 64 12.51 -8.19 19.14
N ALA A 65 12.13 -7.29 18.25
CA ALA A 65 10.78 -6.72 18.24
C ALA A 65 9.78 -7.66 17.57
N MET A 66 8.52 -7.59 17.97
CA MET A 66 7.42 -8.35 17.34
C MET A 66 7.30 -8.07 15.85
N MET A 67 7.68 -6.88 15.37
CA MET A 67 7.66 -6.55 13.96
C MET A 67 8.52 -7.48 13.10
N SER A 68 9.68 -7.90 13.59
CA SER A 68 10.55 -8.86 12.87
C SER A 68 10.00 -10.29 12.89
N GLN A 69 8.98 -10.54 13.69
CA GLN A 69 8.37 -11.86 13.91
C GLN A 69 6.90 -11.88 13.50
N ALA A 70 6.34 -10.78 13.02
CA ALA A 70 4.92 -10.62 12.74
C ALA A 70 4.36 -11.64 11.74
N TYR A 71 5.21 -12.30 10.96
CA TYR A 71 4.82 -13.36 10.04
C TYR A 71 5.31 -14.74 10.49
N THR A 72 6.36 -14.81 11.31
CA THR A 72 7.05 -16.05 11.67
C THR A 72 6.74 -16.51 13.08
N HIS A 73 6.07 -15.68 13.88
CA HIS A 73 5.65 -16.05 15.22
C HIS A 73 4.56 -17.13 15.13
N HIS A 74 4.68 -18.20 15.92
CA HIS A 74 3.81 -19.36 15.76
C HIS A 74 2.32 -19.07 15.98
N TRP A 75 1.95 -18.08 16.79
CA TRP A 75 0.56 -17.65 16.94
C TRP A 75 0.02 -17.05 15.65
N ASP A 76 0.78 -16.15 15.02
CA ASP A 76 0.40 -15.55 13.76
C ASP A 76 0.33 -16.62 12.66
N GLU A 77 1.23 -17.60 12.66
CA GLU A 77 1.19 -18.72 11.72
C GLU A 77 -0.08 -19.56 11.89
N ILE A 78 -0.47 -19.90 13.13
CA ILE A 78 -1.70 -20.66 13.40
C ILE A 78 -2.92 -19.83 13.02
N GLU A 79 -3.03 -18.60 13.51
CA GLU A 79 -4.20 -17.75 13.26
C GLU A 79 -4.38 -17.47 11.78
N TYR A 80 -3.30 -17.23 11.05
CA TYR A 80 -3.38 -16.96 9.62
C TYR A 80 -3.61 -18.23 8.81
N PHE A 81 -2.72 -19.23 8.88
CA PHE A 81 -2.78 -20.39 7.99
C PHE A 81 -3.80 -21.44 8.41
N ASP A 82 -3.93 -21.71 9.70
CA ASP A 82 -4.78 -22.80 10.17
C ASP A 82 -6.22 -22.35 10.48
N LEU A 83 -6.44 -21.05 10.66
CA LEU A 83 -7.77 -20.51 10.88
C LEU A 83 -8.22 -19.62 9.71
N ALA A 84 -7.58 -18.48 9.46
CA ALA A 84 -8.09 -17.49 8.50
C ALA A 84 -8.08 -18.00 7.06
N VAL A 85 -6.98 -18.62 6.61
CA VAL A 85 -6.87 -19.18 5.24
C VAL A 85 -7.93 -20.26 5.04
N ARG A 86 -8.03 -21.22 5.96
CA ARG A 86 -9.07 -22.28 5.89
C ARG A 86 -10.48 -21.73 5.91
N HIS A 87 -10.71 -20.67 6.68
CA HIS A 87 -12.02 -20.02 6.69
C HIS A 87 -12.32 -19.37 5.33
N SER A 88 -11.32 -18.77 4.67
CA SER A 88 -11.48 -18.20 3.34
C SER A 88 -11.67 -19.25 2.24
N GLU A 89 -11.18 -20.48 2.43
CA GLU A 89 -11.46 -21.60 1.53
C GLU A 89 -12.93 -22.02 1.62
N ALA A 90 -13.51 -21.99 2.82
CA ALA A 90 -14.92 -22.27 3.04
C ALA A 90 -15.84 -21.09 2.67
N LYS A 91 -15.33 -19.85 2.71
CA LYS A 91 -16.04 -18.60 2.41
C LYS A 91 -15.20 -17.72 1.50
N PRO A 92 -15.25 -17.93 0.18
CA PRO A 92 -14.40 -17.21 -0.78
C PRO A 92 -14.57 -15.68 -0.75
N GLU A 93 -15.71 -15.18 -0.30
CA GLU A 93 -16.01 -13.75 -0.20
C GLU A 93 -15.14 -13.00 0.82
N ILE A 94 -14.48 -13.69 1.75
CA ILE A 94 -13.57 -13.04 2.71
C ILE A 94 -12.08 -13.17 2.30
N LYS A 95 -11.80 -13.78 1.16
CA LYS A 95 -10.43 -14.07 0.73
C LYS A 95 -9.56 -12.81 0.67
N ASP A 96 -10.08 -11.72 0.13
CA ASP A 96 -9.34 -10.46 0.01
C ASP A 96 -9.04 -9.85 1.39
N VAL A 97 -9.95 -10.02 2.34
CA VAL A 97 -9.72 -9.58 3.73
C VAL A 97 -8.60 -10.38 4.37
N VAL A 98 -8.60 -11.70 4.17
CA VAL A 98 -7.56 -12.60 4.70
C VAL A 98 -6.20 -12.34 4.02
N ASP A 99 -6.18 -12.11 2.70
CA ASP A 99 -4.96 -11.69 2.01
C ASP A 99 -4.42 -10.37 2.56
N GLY A 100 -5.31 -9.44 2.89
CA GLY A 100 -5.00 -8.15 3.48
C GLY A 100 -4.25 -8.20 4.82
N CYS A 101 -4.36 -9.27 5.61
CA CYS A 101 -3.60 -9.44 6.84
C CYS A 101 -2.08 -9.31 6.59
N ASN A 102 -1.62 -9.82 5.44
CA ASN A 102 -0.21 -9.78 5.04
C ASN A 102 0.30 -8.37 4.71
N GLY A 103 -0.59 -7.44 4.40
CA GLY A 103 -0.23 -6.04 4.22
C GLY A 103 0.37 -5.41 5.48
N CYS A 104 0.05 -5.94 6.68
CA CYS A 104 0.65 -5.52 7.94
C CYS A 104 1.73 -6.51 8.43
N HIS A 105 1.54 -7.82 8.25
CA HIS A 105 2.40 -8.85 8.82
C HIS A 105 3.64 -9.13 7.99
N THR A 106 3.57 -8.97 6.65
CA THR A 106 4.71 -9.08 5.74
C THR A 106 4.53 -8.16 4.53
N PRO A 107 4.54 -6.82 4.75
CA PRO A 107 4.08 -5.83 3.76
C PRO A 107 4.84 -5.87 2.45
N ILE A 108 6.16 -6.08 2.47
CA ILE A 108 6.95 -6.13 1.23
C ILE A 108 6.63 -7.40 0.43
N ALA A 109 6.51 -8.55 1.09
CA ALA A 109 6.13 -9.77 0.39
C ALA A 109 4.71 -9.66 -0.19
N TRP A 110 3.78 -9.12 0.58
CA TRP A 110 2.40 -8.91 0.13
C TRP A 110 2.29 -8.00 -1.10
N MET A 111 3.10 -6.94 -1.15
CA MET A 111 3.13 -6.02 -2.28
C MET A 111 3.83 -6.62 -3.51
N SER A 112 4.83 -7.46 -3.30
CA SER A 112 5.68 -7.99 -4.36
C SER A 112 5.14 -9.27 -4.99
N GLU A 113 4.44 -10.09 -4.22
CA GLU A 113 3.99 -11.40 -4.66
C GLU A 113 2.48 -11.44 -4.86
N LYS A 114 2.05 -12.14 -5.93
CA LYS A 114 0.62 -12.36 -6.22
C LYS A 114 0.07 -13.65 -5.62
N LYS A 115 0.88 -14.37 -4.86
CA LYS A 115 0.51 -15.70 -4.37
C LYS A 115 -0.33 -15.59 -3.10
N PHE A 116 -1.50 -16.22 -3.10
CA PHE A 116 -2.34 -16.41 -1.92
C PHE A 116 -2.63 -17.90 -1.70
N PRO A 117 -2.45 -18.42 -0.50
CA PRO A 117 -1.69 -17.81 0.60
C PRO A 117 -0.20 -17.70 0.25
N PRO A 118 0.56 -16.78 0.86
CA PRO A 118 2.01 -16.75 0.71
C PRO A 118 2.64 -18.02 1.32
N PRO A 119 3.94 -18.30 1.03
CA PRO A 119 4.63 -19.47 1.60
C PRO A 119 4.60 -19.46 3.13
N ARG A 120 4.39 -20.61 3.75
CA ARG A 120 4.49 -20.72 5.21
C ARG A 120 5.91 -20.37 5.70
N PRO A 121 6.07 -19.88 6.94
CA PRO A 121 7.37 -19.59 7.53
C PRO A 121 8.37 -20.75 7.44
N SER A 122 7.90 -21.99 7.56
CA SER A 122 8.70 -23.21 7.40
C SER A 122 9.32 -23.38 6.01
N GLU A 123 8.77 -22.75 4.97
CA GLU A 123 9.30 -22.76 3.61
C GLU A 123 10.50 -21.81 3.41
N ASN A 124 10.87 -21.08 4.45
CA ASN A 124 12.02 -20.17 4.47
C ASN A 124 12.03 -19.15 3.33
N SER A 125 10.90 -18.51 3.13
CA SER A 125 10.70 -17.50 2.07
C SER A 125 11.15 -16.10 2.52
N MET A 126 11.18 -15.17 1.58
CA MET A 126 11.45 -13.76 1.85
C MET A 126 10.37 -13.09 2.74
N ALA A 127 9.16 -13.64 2.78
CA ALA A 127 8.10 -13.21 3.69
C ALA A 127 8.52 -13.30 5.17
N ASN A 128 9.49 -14.18 5.50
CA ASN A 128 10.00 -14.37 6.85
C ASN A 128 10.76 -13.15 7.42
N GLU A 129 11.06 -12.14 6.61
CA GLU A 129 11.55 -10.87 7.13
C GLU A 129 10.43 -10.03 7.78
N SER A 130 9.16 -10.49 7.67
CA SER A 130 8.01 -9.86 8.34
C SER A 130 7.94 -8.35 8.02
N VAL A 131 7.82 -7.48 9.03
CA VAL A 131 7.90 -6.03 8.86
C VAL A 131 9.37 -5.62 8.89
N SER A 132 10.02 -5.63 7.73
CA SER A 132 11.43 -5.29 7.60
C SER A 132 11.69 -3.78 7.67
N CYS A 133 12.95 -3.37 7.70
CA CYS A 133 13.34 -1.97 7.73
C CYS A 133 12.72 -1.17 6.58
N GLU A 134 12.74 -1.71 5.38
CA GLU A 134 12.22 -1.04 4.19
C GLU A 134 10.70 -0.90 4.17
N ALA A 135 9.98 -1.74 4.90
CA ALA A 135 8.53 -1.59 5.03
C ALA A 135 8.12 -0.22 5.60
N CYS A 136 8.96 0.37 6.45
CA CYS A 136 8.74 1.70 7.02
C CYS A 136 9.56 2.77 6.29
N HIS A 137 10.84 2.49 6.01
CA HIS A 137 11.77 3.49 5.49
C HIS A 137 11.64 3.79 4.00
N LEU A 138 10.77 3.09 3.28
CA LEU A 138 10.42 3.38 1.88
C LEU A 138 8.98 3.86 1.66
N VAL A 139 8.24 4.11 2.73
CA VAL A 139 6.90 4.72 2.62
C VAL A 139 7.03 6.13 2.06
N GLN A 140 6.43 6.37 0.91
CA GLN A 140 6.47 7.66 0.23
C GLN A 140 5.22 8.50 0.48
N SER A 141 4.09 7.85 0.63
CA SER A 141 2.82 8.51 0.91
C SER A 141 1.84 7.54 1.54
N ALA A 142 0.82 8.09 2.19
CA ALA A 142 -0.34 7.36 2.63
C ALA A 142 -1.59 7.99 2.02
N GLN A 143 -2.54 7.17 1.58
CA GLN A 143 -3.86 7.65 1.22
C GLN A 143 -4.66 7.91 2.50
N THR A 144 -5.28 9.07 2.54
CA THR A 144 -6.07 9.49 3.71
C THR A 144 -7.57 9.43 3.47
N ASP A 145 -8.02 9.23 2.22
CA ASP A 145 -9.44 9.18 1.87
C ASP A 145 -9.72 8.11 0.79
N PRO A 146 -10.36 7.02 1.12
CA PRO A 146 -10.63 6.55 2.49
C PRO A 146 -9.35 6.09 3.18
N ALA A 147 -9.18 6.49 4.42
CA ALA A 147 -8.09 5.97 5.24
C ALA A 147 -8.44 4.54 5.67
N TYR A 148 -7.66 3.58 5.21
CA TYR A 148 -7.77 2.22 5.70
C TYR A 148 -6.41 1.51 5.64
N ASN A 149 -6.32 0.35 6.28
CA ASN A 149 -5.11 -0.47 6.27
C ASN A 149 -4.67 -0.73 4.82
N PHE A 150 -3.38 -0.64 4.52
CA PHE A 150 -2.76 -0.81 3.19
C PHE A 150 -2.85 0.40 2.24
N SER A 151 -3.30 1.55 2.72
CA SER A 151 -3.36 2.77 1.92
C SER A 151 -2.03 3.53 1.85
N TYR A 152 -0.91 2.85 2.01
CA TYR A 152 0.42 3.44 1.92
C TYR A 152 1.17 2.93 0.69
N LEU A 153 2.01 3.81 0.15
CA LEU A 153 2.82 3.58 -1.01
C LEU A 153 4.26 3.32 -0.61
N ILE A 154 4.75 2.09 -0.82
CA ILE A 154 6.16 1.74 -0.66
C ILE A 154 6.77 1.54 -2.04
N LYS A 155 7.89 2.22 -2.32
CA LYS A 155 8.65 2.03 -3.56
C LYS A 155 10.10 1.71 -3.24
N PRO A 156 10.70 0.68 -3.86
CA PRO A 156 12.11 0.39 -3.69
C PRO A 156 12.96 1.58 -4.16
N GLY A 157 14.09 1.80 -3.49
CA GLY A 157 14.98 2.89 -3.85
C GLY A 157 16.12 3.08 -2.88
N MET A 158 17.10 3.88 -3.29
CA MET A 158 18.29 4.18 -2.48
C MET A 158 18.01 5.16 -1.34
N THR A 159 17.00 6.01 -1.50
CA THR A 159 16.65 7.01 -0.49
C THR A 159 15.75 6.38 0.55
N LYS A 160 16.23 6.31 1.78
CA LYS A 160 15.47 5.84 2.94
C LYS A 160 14.94 7.05 3.71
N TYR A 161 13.66 7.03 4.01
CA TYR A 161 13.02 8.10 4.77
C TYR A 161 13.14 7.83 6.26
N ALA A 162 13.61 8.83 7.01
CA ALA A 162 13.69 8.76 8.46
C ALA A 162 13.43 10.15 9.03
N VAL A 163 13.00 10.19 10.29
CA VAL A 163 12.96 11.45 11.04
C VAL A 163 14.42 11.89 11.22
N ARG A 164 14.78 13.01 10.61
CA ARG A 164 16.05 13.66 10.86
C ARG A 164 15.92 14.48 12.11
N ASP A 165 16.77 14.21 13.10
CA ASP A 165 16.99 15.17 14.15
C ASP A 165 17.75 16.36 13.56
N PRO A 166 17.15 17.56 13.50
CA PRO A 166 17.83 18.75 12.97
C PRO A 166 19.02 19.20 13.83
N ALA A 167 19.22 18.61 15.01
CA ALA A 167 20.30 18.93 15.94
C ALA A 167 21.53 18.02 15.79
N VAL A 168 21.55 17.07 14.84
CA VAL A 168 22.69 16.17 14.57
C VAL A 168 23.28 16.44 13.20
#